data_37fd1411d29549ed12803bf1b9631781
#
_entry.id   37fd1411d29549ed12803bf1b9631781
#
_cell.length_a   1.000
_cell.length_b   1.000
_cell.length_c   1.000
_cell.angle_alpha   90.00
_cell.angle_beta   90.00
_cell.angle_gamma   90.00
#
_symmetry.space_group_name_H-M   'P 1'
#
loop_
_entity.id
_entity.type
_entity.pdbx_description
1 polymer ?
#
loop_
_entity_poly.entity_id
_entity_poly.type
_entity_poly.pdbx_seq_one_letter_code
_entity_poly.pdbx_strand_id
1 'polypeptide(L)'
;EGNSYYEDIHKSLGKFDFVMANPPFNVDKVDKERIKDDPRFGQGMPKVDNANYLWIQIFHAALNEKGRAGFVMANSASDARGSELEIRKKLIQAGAVDVMIAISPNFFYTVTLPCTLWFLDRGKPAERKDKVLFIDARQIFTQVDRAHREFLPAQMEFIANIVRLYRGREPESTNGSQMGEHFPAGRYVDVAGLCKVATIEEIEAQGWSLNPGRYVGVAERVADDFDFGERLTELNEELERLNVEAHELEGKISENIGKLIEGIA
;
A
#
# COMPACT_ATOMS: atom_id res chain seq x y z
N GLU A 1 -12.20 -23.33 14.84
CA GLU A 1 -11.72 -21.94 15.03
C GLU A 1 -10.33 -21.98 15.64
N GLY A 2 -9.38 -21.21 15.14
CA GLY A 2 -8.01 -21.14 15.64
C GLY A 2 -7.39 -19.79 15.35
N ASN A 3 -6.27 -19.49 16.00
CA ASN A 3 -5.53 -18.26 15.80
C ASN A 3 -4.45 -18.47 14.75
N SER A 4 -4.56 -17.81 13.60
CA SER A 4 -3.65 -17.95 12.46
C SER A 4 -2.18 -17.64 12.78
N TYR A 5 -1.87 -16.89 13.83
CA TYR A 5 -0.49 -16.68 14.26
C TYR A 5 0.13 -17.94 14.81
N TYR A 6 -0.65 -18.72 15.59
CA TYR A 6 -0.13 -19.86 16.38
C TYR A 6 -0.42 -21.22 15.75
N GLU A 7 -1.38 -21.30 14.83
CA GLU A 7 -1.87 -22.55 14.30
C GLU A 7 -2.07 -22.53 12.79
N ASP A 8 -1.52 -23.50 12.09
CA ASP A 8 -1.84 -23.76 10.69
C ASP A 8 -2.84 -24.92 10.59
N ILE A 9 -4.10 -24.66 10.97
CA ILE A 9 -5.18 -25.65 11.02
C ILE A 9 -5.36 -26.35 9.67
N HIS A 10 -5.15 -25.64 8.57
CA HIS A 10 -5.39 -26.15 7.22
C HIS A 10 -4.13 -26.76 6.60
N LYS A 11 -3.00 -26.79 7.32
CA LYS A 11 -1.70 -27.22 6.80
C LYS A 11 -1.41 -26.54 5.45
N SER A 12 -1.49 -25.23 5.45
CA SER A 12 -1.51 -24.37 4.28
C SER A 12 -0.14 -24.20 3.59
N LEU A 13 0.95 -24.60 4.25
CA LEU A 13 2.31 -24.42 3.76
C LEU A 13 2.49 -24.97 2.33
N GLY A 14 2.83 -24.08 1.39
CA GLY A 14 3.14 -24.46 0.00
C GLY A 14 1.98 -24.96 -0.86
N LYS A 15 0.72 -24.71 -0.47
CA LYS A 15 -0.43 -25.37 -1.12
C LYS A 15 -1.20 -24.52 -2.12
N PHE A 16 -1.21 -23.20 -1.97
CA PHE A 16 -2.14 -22.37 -2.71
C PHE A 16 -1.52 -21.75 -3.96
N ASP A 17 -2.30 -21.78 -5.04
CA ASP A 17 -2.01 -21.04 -6.27
C ASP A 17 -2.24 -19.53 -6.06
N PHE A 18 -3.26 -19.19 -5.24
CA PHE A 18 -3.62 -17.79 -4.95
C PHE A 18 -3.91 -17.59 -3.46
N VAL A 19 -3.36 -16.50 -2.93
CA VAL A 19 -3.70 -15.98 -1.61
C VAL A 19 -4.13 -14.53 -1.77
N MET A 20 -5.30 -14.18 -1.21
CA MET A 20 -5.80 -12.81 -1.17
C MET A 20 -6.22 -12.48 0.25
N ALA A 21 -5.73 -11.36 0.81
CA ALA A 21 -5.97 -11.03 2.20
C ALA A 21 -6.00 -9.53 2.47
N ASN A 22 -6.79 -9.18 3.49
CA ASN A 22 -6.75 -7.88 4.16
C ASN A 22 -6.59 -8.16 5.67
N PRO A 23 -5.35 -8.34 6.15
CA PRO A 23 -5.09 -8.67 7.55
C PRO A 23 -5.27 -7.43 8.43
N PRO A 24 -5.48 -7.61 9.74
CA PRO A 24 -5.43 -6.49 10.69
C PRO A 24 -4.01 -5.91 10.74
N PHE A 25 -3.90 -4.56 10.73
CA PHE A 25 -2.61 -3.86 10.74
C PHE A 25 -2.11 -3.64 12.16
N ASN A 26 -0.80 -3.66 12.32
CA ASN A 26 -0.08 -3.26 13.52
C ASN A 26 -0.53 -3.99 14.80
N VAL A 27 -0.95 -5.24 14.68
CA VAL A 27 -1.31 -6.06 15.85
C VAL A 27 -0.09 -6.25 16.74
N ASP A 28 -0.22 -5.97 18.02
CA ASP A 28 0.80 -6.12 19.06
C ASP A 28 0.61 -7.40 19.89
N LYS A 29 1.55 -7.66 20.77
CA LYS A 29 1.51 -8.75 21.78
C LYS A 29 1.34 -10.17 21.23
N VAL A 30 1.79 -10.41 19.99
CA VAL A 30 1.90 -11.78 19.50
C VAL A 30 3.09 -12.46 20.19
N ASP A 31 2.83 -13.61 20.84
CA ASP A 31 3.86 -14.42 21.51
C ASP A 31 4.77 -15.10 20.46
N LYS A 32 5.88 -14.44 20.13
CA LYS A 32 6.82 -14.89 19.10
C LYS A 32 7.67 -16.08 19.55
N GLU A 33 7.88 -16.26 20.85
CA GLU A 33 8.58 -17.44 21.36
C GLU A 33 7.79 -18.72 21.08
N ARG A 34 6.48 -18.65 21.14
CA ARG A 34 5.60 -19.79 20.82
C ARG A 34 5.68 -20.22 19.37
N ILE A 35 6.03 -19.33 18.45
CA ILE A 35 6.01 -19.56 17.00
C ILE A 35 7.39 -19.55 16.35
N LYS A 36 8.46 -19.44 17.12
CA LYS A 36 9.83 -19.29 16.58
C LYS A 36 10.29 -20.45 15.69
N ASP A 37 9.79 -21.65 15.95
CA ASP A 37 10.14 -22.87 15.21
C ASP A 37 9.09 -23.23 14.14
N ASP A 38 8.09 -22.38 13.91
CA ASP A 38 7.06 -22.61 12.90
C ASP A 38 7.64 -22.35 11.50
N PRO A 39 7.57 -23.32 10.58
CA PRO A 39 8.16 -23.24 9.24
C PRO A 39 7.56 -22.11 8.38
N ARG A 40 6.41 -21.56 8.74
CA ARG A 40 5.82 -20.40 8.05
C ARG A 40 6.66 -19.13 8.20
N PHE A 41 7.48 -19.02 9.25
CA PHE A 41 8.33 -17.87 9.54
C PHE A 41 9.80 -18.08 9.17
N GLY A 42 10.07 -18.84 8.12
CA GLY A 42 11.42 -19.21 7.67
C GLY A 42 12.31 -18.04 7.24
N GLN A 43 11.74 -16.84 6.99
CA GLN A 43 12.53 -15.64 6.66
C GLN A 43 13.11 -14.97 7.91
N GLY A 44 12.61 -15.30 9.08
CA GLY A 44 13.03 -14.78 10.37
C GLY A 44 11.90 -14.21 11.21
N MET A 45 12.18 -13.97 12.49
CA MET A 45 11.20 -13.45 13.43
C MET A 45 11.35 -11.94 13.60
N PRO A 46 10.27 -11.13 13.38
CA PRO A 46 10.33 -9.70 13.65
C PRO A 46 10.49 -9.46 15.15
N LYS A 47 11.47 -8.62 15.54
CA LYS A 47 11.75 -8.29 16.96
C LYS A 47 10.80 -7.21 17.51
N VAL A 48 10.28 -6.35 16.64
CA VAL A 48 9.33 -5.30 17.00
C VAL A 48 8.00 -5.89 17.44
N ASP A 49 7.29 -5.22 18.33
CA ASP A 49 5.96 -5.65 18.76
C ASP A 49 4.89 -5.22 17.74
N ASN A 50 4.97 -5.86 16.58
CA ASN A 50 4.13 -5.63 15.42
C ASN A 50 4.07 -6.90 14.58
N ALA A 51 2.88 -7.31 14.17
CA ALA A 51 2.64 -8.56 13.46
C ALA A 51 2.58 -8.44 11.92
N ASN A 52 2.84 -7.26 11.35
CA ASN A 52 2.73 -7.06 9.90
C ASN A 52 3.58 -8.06 9.11
N TYR A 53 4.83 -8.27 9.52
CA TYR A 53 5.73 -9.21 8.86
C TYR A 53 5.49 -10.68 9.23
N LEU A 54 4.68 -10.97 10.22
CA LEU A 54 4.15 -12.32 10.43
C LEU A 54 3.10 -12.63 9.36
N TRP A 55 2.17 -11.71 9.09
CA TRP A 55 1.18 -11.87 8.01
C TRP A 55 1.83 -12.02 6.63
N ILE A 56 2.79 -11.15 6.29
CA ILE A 56 3.51 -11.24 5.01
C ILE A 56 4.16 -12.62 4.83
N GLN A 57 4.77 -13.16 5.88
CA GLN A 57 5.38 -14.49 5.84
C GLN A 57 4.35 -15.61 5.74
N ILE A 58 3.23 -15.54 6.48
CA ILE A 58 2.13 -16.52 6.38
C ILE A 58 1.62 -16.59 4.94
N PHE A 59 1.37 -15.44 4.30
CA PHE A 59 0.90 -15.41 2.92
C PHE A 59 1.93 -15.97 1.94
N HIS A 60 3.20 -15.60 2.09
CA HIS A 60 4.28 -16.12 1.24
C HIS A 60 4.48 -17.63 1.45
N ALA A 61 4.47 -18.11 2.68
CA ALA A 61 4.67 -19.51 3.02
C ALA A 61 3.52 -20.40 2.52
N ALA A 62 2.31 -19.88 2.42
CA ALA A 62 1.14 -20.60 1.92
C ALA A 62 1.17 -20.83 0.40
N LEU A 63 1.96 -20.07 -0.35
CA LEU A 63 2.06 -20.18 -1.81
C LEU A 63 2.84 -21.43 -2.24
N ASN A 64 2.31 -22.14 -3.23
CA ASN A 64 3.08 -23.13 -3.96
C ASN A 64 4.16 -22.48 -4.86
N GLU A 65 4.94 -23.28 -5.57
CA GLU A 65 6.09 -22.82 -6.38
C GLU A 65 5.72 -21.81 -7.48
N LYS A 66 4.47 -21.78 -7.93
CA LYS A 66 3.94 -20.88 -8.96
C LYS A 66 2.88 -19.94 -8.41
N GLY A 67 2.66 -19.98 -7.10
CA GLY A 67 1.60 -19.27 -6.43
C GLY A 67 1.84 -17.76 -6.36
N ARG A 68 0.73 -17.03 -6.29
CA ARG A 68 0.69 -15.57 -6.18
C ARG A 68 -0.12 -15.13 -4.98
N ALA A 69 0.33 -14.07 -4.32
CA ALA A 69 -0.43 -13.42 -3.27
C ALA A 69 -0.70 -11.96 -3.62
N GLY A 70 -1.88 -11.47 -3.25
CA GLY A 70 -2.22 -10.06 -3.25
C GLY A 70 -2.83 -9.68 -1.91
N PHE A 71 -2.26 -8.70 -1.21
CA PHE A 71 -2.75 -8.29 0.10
C PHE A 71 -2.49 -6.83 0.40
N VAL A 72 -3.25 -6.31 1.35
CA VAL A 72 -3.16 -4.92 1.80
C VAL A 72 -2.27 -4.85 3.03
N MET A 73 -1.40 -3.86 3.11
CA MET A 73 -0.60 -3.55 4.31
C MET A 73 -0.58 -2.06 4.58
N ALA A 74 -0.42 -1.68 5.85
CA ALA A 74 -0.11 -0.30 6.20
C ALA A 74 1.17 0.15 5.48
N ASN A 75 1.21 1.38 4.99
CA ASN A 75 2.35 1.90 4.22
C ASN A 75 3.68 1.82 5.00
N SER A 76 3.64 1.90 6.33
CA SER A 76 4.82 1.73 7.19
C SER A 76 5.55 0.40 7.01
N ALA A 77 4.85 -0.67 6.61
CA ALA A 77 5.48 -1.97 6.37
C ALA A 77 6.46 -1.94 5.19
N SER A 78 6.25 -1.09 4.20
CA SER A 78 7.14 -0.98 3.03
C SER A 78 8.49 -0.33 3.33
N ASP A 79 8.61 0.43 4.45
CA ASP A 79 9.82 1.13 4.88
C ASP A 79 10.30 0.71 6.28
N ALA A 80 9.72 -0.33 6.88
CA ALA A 80 10.09 -0.81 8.21
C ALA A 80 11.59 -1.12 8.31
N ARG A 81 12.17 -0.86 9.49
CA ARG A 81 13.61 -1.01 9.76
C ARG A 81 13.91 -2.22 10.66
N GLY A 82 15.17 -2.43 10.95
CA GLY A 82 15.60 -3.49 11.88
C GLY A 82 15.30 -4.90 11.38
N SER A 83 14.74 -5.75 12.22
CA SER A 83 14.45 -7.15 11.87
C SER A 83 13.43 -7.32 10.74
N GLU A 84 12.50 -6.39 10.60
CA GLU A 84 11.52 -6.38 9.50
C GLU A 84 12.19 -6.05 8.15
N LEU A 85 13.19 -5.16 8.15
CA LEU A 85 14.04 -4.91 6.98
C LEU A 85 14.73 -6.20 6.51
N GLU A 86 15.30 -6.99 7.43
CA GLU A 86 15.98 -8.22 7.08
C GLU A 86 15.04 -9.27 6.46
N ILE A 87 13.82 -9.39 6.94
CA ILE A 87 12.79 -10.25 6.35
C ILE A 87 12.42 -9.75 4.95
N ARG A 88 12.20 -8.44 4.80
CA ARG A 88 11.87 -7.81 3.51
C ARG A 88 12.98 -8.02 2.49
N LYS A 89 14.23 -7.80 2.89
CA LYS A 89 15.42 -8.03 2.07
C LYS A 89 15.45 -9.46 1.51
N LYS A 90 15.24 -10.47 2.37
CA LYS A 90 15.20 -11.87 1.94
C LYS A 90 14.09 -12.15 0.91
N LEU A 91 12.90 -11.59 1.10
CA LEU A 91 11.79 -11.73 0.15
C LEU A 91 12.10 -11.09 -1.21
N ILE A 92 12.75 -9.93 -1.21
CA ILE A 92 13.19 -9.23 -2.43
C ILE A 92 14.28 -10.05 -3.13
N GLN A 93 15.31 -10.47 -2.42
CA GLN A 93 16.43 -11.27 -2.96
C GLN A 93 15.99 -12.63 -3.49
N ALA A 94 14.96 -13.23 -2.89
CA ALA A 94 14.33 -14.44 -3.42
C ALA A 94 13.53 -14.20 -4.71
N GLY A 95 13.37 -12.95 -5.14
CA GLY A 95 12.55 -12.57 -6.29
C GLY A 95 11.04 -12.76 -6.06
N ALA A 96 10.61 -12.83 -4.80
CA ALA A 96 9.20 -13.10 -4.48
C ALA A 96 8.30 -11.87 -4.64
N VAL A 97 8.83 -10.64 -4.49
CA VAL A 97 8.05 -9.41 -4.64
C VAL A 97 7.91 -9.09 -6.13
N ASP A 98 6.69 -8.94 -6.65
CA ASP A 98 6.42 -8.68 -8.08
C ASP A 98 5.93 -7.25 -8.33
N VAL A 99 4.91 -6.80 -7.59
CA VAL A 99 4.31 -5.48 -7.77
C VAL A 99 4.02 -4.84 -6.42
N MET A 100 4.25 -3.54 -6.32
CA MET A 100 3.92 -2.70 -5.17
C MET A 100 3.10 -1.52 -5.62
N ILE A 101 1.90 -1.31 -5.02
CA ILE A 101 1.01 -0.21 -5.40
C ILE A 101 0.70 0.63 -4.17
N ALA A 102 1.10 1.92 -4.19
CA ALA A 102 0.69 2.86 -3.15
C ALA A 102 -0.72 3.37 -3.44
N ILE A 103 -1.58 3.34 -2.43
CA ILE A 103 -2.92 3.93 -2.50
C ILE A 103 -3.07 5.06 -1.49
N SER A 104 -3.95 6.01 -1.79
CA SER A 104 -4.19 7.15 -0.91
C SER A 104 -4.88 6.72 0.40
N PRO A 105 -4.89 7.55 1.44
CA PRO A 105 -5.69 7.30 2.64
C PRO A 105 -7.19 7.32 2.32
N ASN A 106 -8.00 6.88 3.28
CA ASN A 106 -9.47 6.91 3.24
C ASN A 106 -10.13 5.92 2.24
N PHE A 107 -9.44 4.85 1.86
CA PHE A 107 -10.05 3.74 1.12
C PHE A 107 -10.80 2.73 2.04
N PHE A 108 -10.62 2.83 3.33
CA PHE A 108 -11.25 1.92 4.30
C PHE A 108 -12.07 2.72 5.31
N TYR A 109 -13.28 2.28 5.61
CA TYR A 109 -14.21 2.97 6.51
C TYR A 109 -13.67 3.14 7.94
N THR A 110 -12.82 2.24 8.39
CA THR A 110 -12.30 2.22 9.77
C THR A 110 -10.84 2.65 9.89
N VAL A 111 -10.16 2.90 8.77
CA VAL A 111 -8.71 3.18 8.75
C VAL A 111 -8.41 4.30 7.78
N THR A 112 -7.93 5.42 8.31
CA THR A 112 -7.54 6.60 7.53
C THR A 112 -6.07 6.56 7.09
N LEU A 113 -5.34 5.49 7.41
CA LEU A 113 -3.92 5.36 7.06
C LEU A 113 -3.73 5.09 5.57
N PRO A 114 -2.68 5.65 4.94
CA PRO A 114 -2.28 5.25 3.61
C PRO A 114 -1.83 3.78 3.62
N CYS A 115 -2.22 3.05 2.59
CA CYS A 115 -1.91 1.64 2.46
C CYS A 115 -1.09 1.36 1.20
N THR A 116 -0.46 0.20 1.19
CA THR A 116 0.24 -0.34 0.03
C THR A 116 -0.31 -1.71 -0.28
N LEU A 117 -0.61 -1.97 -1.55
CA LEU A 117 -0.97 -3.30 -2.03
C LEU A 117 0.33 -4.02 -2.39
N TRP A 118 0.50 -5.18 -1.81
CA TRP A 118 1.64 -6.06 -2.04
C TRP A 118 1.24 -7.22 -2.91
N PHE A 119 2.01 -7.47 -3.97
CA PHE A 119 1.83 -8.65 -4.81
C PHE A 119 3.11 -9.47 -4.82
N LEU A 120 2.99 -10.71 -4.34
CA LEU A 120 4.05 -11.70 -4.39
C LEU A 120 3.79 -12.67 -5.54
N ASP A 121 4.85 -13.12 -6.20
CA ASP A 121 4.79 -14.14 -7.26
C ASP A 121 6.01 -15.06 -7.13
N ARG A 122 5.81 -16.30 -6.70
CA ARG A 122 6.88 -17.30 -6.61
C ARG A 122 7.24 -17.91 -7.96
N GLY A 123 6.36 -17.77 -8.94
CA GLY A 123 6.55 -18.24 -10.30
C GLY A 123 7.02 -17.18 -11.28
N LYS A 124 7.70 -16.13 -10.82
CA LYS A 124 8.24 -15.08 -11.73
C LYS A 124 9.18 -15.68 -12.75
N PRO A 125 9.00 -15.39 -14.05
CA PRO A 125 9.93 -15.79 -15.09
C PRO A 125 11.29 -15.10 -14.92
N ALA A 126 12.33 -15.68 -15.49
CA ALA A 126 13.72 -15.23 -15.32
C ALA A 126 13.93 -13.74 -15.65
N GLU A 127 13.24 -13.25 -16.69
CA GLU A 127 13.36 -11.86 -17.20
C GLU A 127 12.84 -10.80 -16.20
N ARG A 128 12.06 -11.23 -15.22
CA ARG A 128 11.47 -10.33 -14.20
C ARG A 128 11.88 -10.70 -12.78
N LYS A 129 12.67 -11.76 -12.59
CA LYS A 129 12.99 -12.29 -11.26
C LYS A 129 13.71 -11.26 -10.39
N ASP A 130 14.56 -10.45 -11.01
CA ASP A 130 15.34 -9.38 -10.41
C ASP A 130 14.65 -8.00 -10.43
N LYS A 131 13.37 -7.93 -10.78
CA LYS A 131 12.64 -6.68 -10.98
C LYS A 131 11.37 -6.62 -10.15
N VAL A 132 11.02 -5.41 -9.73
CA VAL A 132 9.74 -5.10 -9.04
C VAL A 132 9.10 -3.91 -9.75
N LEU A 133 7.82 -4.04 -10.05
CA LEU A 133 7.01 -2.92 -10.54
C LEU A 133 6.48 -2.10 -9.36
N PHE A 134 6.73 -0.81 -9.38
CA PHE A 134 6.18 0.17 -8.45
C PHE A 134 5.14 1.02 -9.15
N ILE A 135 3.95 1.17 -8.56
CA ILE A 135 2.87 2.03 -9.06
C ILE A 135 2.45 2.98 -7.95
N ASP A 136 2.39 4.26 -8.25
CA ASP A 136 1.82 5.27 -7.36
C ASP A 136 0.38 5.60 -7.80
N ALA A 137 -0.58 4.94 -7.18
CA ALA A 137 -2.00 5.16 -7.43
C ALA A 137 -2.64 6.16 -6.44
N ARG A 138 -1.84 6.93 -5.68
CA ARG A 138 -2.38 7.87 -4.68
C ARG A 138 -3.22 8.99 -5.26
N GLN A 139 -3.04 9.29 -6.54
CA GLN A 139 -3.85 10.27 -7.29
C GLN A 139 -4.95 9.62 -8.13
N ILE A 140 -5.01 8.29 -8.17
CA ILE A 140 -6.02 7.53 -8.89
C ILE A 140 -7.10 7.14 -7.89
N PHE A 141 -8.19 7.89 -7.83
CA PHE A 141 -9.34 7.58 -6.98
C PHE A 141 -10.54 8.43 -7.38
N THR A 142 -11.71 8.02 -6.90
CA THR A 142 -12.93 8.84 -6.90
C THR A 142 -13.28 9.19 -5.47
N GLN A 143 -13.51 10.47 -5.22
CA GLN A 143 -13.95 10.95 -3.92
C GLN A 143 -15.45 10.68 -3.79
N VAL A 144 -15.84 9.80 -2.86
CA VAL A 144 -17.25 9.48 -2.58
C VAL A 144 -17.85 10.53 -1.64
N ASP A 145 -17.13 10.83 -0.57
CA ASP A 145 -17.45 11.87 0.40
C ASP A 145 -16.17 12.42 1.05
N ARG A 146 -16.32 13.26 2.06
CA ARG A 146 -15.20 13.92 2.75
C ARG A 146 -14.17 12.95 3.35
N ALA A 147 -14.60 11.74 3.72
CA ALA A 147 -13.81 10.74 4.43
C ALA A 147 -13.56 9.45 3.63
N HIS A 148 -14.19 9.30 2.46
CA HIS A 148 -14.14 8.04 1.72
C HIS A 148 -13.74 8.23 0.27
N ARG A 149 -12.86 7.33 -0.19
CA ARG A 149 -12.37 7.20 -1.56
C ARG A 149 -12.59 5.78 -2.05
N GLU A 150 -12.81 5.65 -3.33
CA GLU A 150 -12.93 4.35 -3.99
C GLU A 150 -12.25 4.34 -5.36
N PHE A 151 -12.01 3.15 -5.87
CA PHE A 151 -11.64 2.95 -7.26
C PHE A 151 -12.90 2.65 -8.09
N LEU A 152 -13.15 3.45 -9.11
CA LEU A 152 -14.08 3.06 -10.15
C LEU A 152 -13.53 1.87 -10.98
N PRO A 153 -14.42 1.07 -11.62
CA PRO A 153 -13.97 -0.04 -12.48
C PRO A 153 -12.92 0.35 -13.51
N ALA A 154 -13.05 1.52 -14.14
CA ALA A 154 -12.08 2.02 -15.11
C ALA A 154 -10.70 2.33 -14.51
N GLN A 155 -10.66 2.81 -13.26
CA GLN A 155 -9.41 3.06 -12.53
C GLN A 155 -8.72 1.76 -12.12
N MET A 156 -9.49 0.78 -11.65
CA MET A 156 -8.97 -0.57 -11.36
C MET A 156 -8.40 -1.23 -12.62
N GLU A 157 -9.11 -1.12 -13.72
CA GLU A 157 -8.68 -1.65 -15.02
C GLU A 157 -7.41 -0.97 -15.52
N PHE A 158 -7.30 0.35 -15.40
CA PHE A 158 -6.10 1.10 -15.75
C PHE A 158 -4.87 0.58 -14.99
N ILE A 159 -4.97 0.45 -13.66
CA ILE A 159 -3.91 -0.08 -12.81
C ILE A 159 -3.58 -1.53 -13.19
N ALA A 160 -4.59 -2.37 -13.42
CA ALA A 160 -4.40 -3.76 -13.83
C ALA A 160 -3.70 -3.87 -15.20
N ASN A 161 -4.03 -2.98 -16.15
CA ASN A 161 -3.41 -2.94 -17.47
C ASN A 161 -1.94 -2.52 -17.43
N ILE A 162 -1.52 -1.63 -16.50
CA ILE A 162 -0.10 -1.34 -16.27
C ILE A 162 0.63 -2.63 -15.87
N VAL A 163 0.05 -3.42 -14.94
CA VAL A 163 0.62 -4.71 -14.53
C VAL A 163 0.65 -5.72 -15.68
N ARG A 164 -0.37 -5.75 -16.54
CA ARG A 164 -0.41 -6.61 -17.73
C ARG A 164 0.72 -6.26 -18.70
N LEU A 165 0.90 -4.98 -19.01
CA LEU A 165 2.00 -4.52 -19.87
C LEU A 165 3.38 -4.89 -19.28
N TYR A 166 3.59 -4.69 -17.98
CA TYR A 166 4.81 -5.11 -17.29
C TYR A 166 5.06 -6.62 -17.41
N ARG A 167 3.99 -7.42 -17.40
CA ARG A 167 4.06 -8.88 -17.57
C ARG A 167 4.12 -9.32 -19.04
N GLY A 168 4.23 -8.39 -20.00
CA GLY A 168 4.27 -8.69 -21.44
C GLY A 168 2.94 -9.21 -21.97
N ARG A 169 1.83 -8.83 -21.36
CA ARG A 169 0.46 -9.19 -21.79
C ARG A 169 -0.23 -7.97 -22.37
N GLU A 170 -1.16 -8.20 -23.30
CA GLU A 170 -2.02 -7.14 -23.82
C GLU A 170 -3.00 -6.63 -22.75
N PRO A 171 -3.36 -5.35 -22.75
CA PRO A 171 -4.44 -4.81 -21.95
C PRO A 171 -5.77 -5.53 -22.23
N GLU A 172 -6.62 -5.71 -21.21
CA GLU A 172 -7.91 -6.41 -21.38
C GLU A 172 -8.93 -5.60 -22.17
N SER A 173 -8.95 -4.31 -21.98
CA SER A 173 -9.70 -3.39 -22.78
C SER A 173 -8.93 -2.09 -22.96
N THR A 174 -9.31 -1.35 -23.94
CA THR A 174 -8.77 -0.04 -24.24
C THR A 174 -9.75 1.03 -23.76
N ASN A 175 -10.16 1.02 -22.48
CA ASN A 175 -10.87 2.19 -21.96
C ASN A 175 -9.97 3.42 -22.08
N GLY A 176 -9.82 3.63 -23.24
CA GLY A 176 -9.33 4.52 -24.32
C GLY A 176 -8.32 5.56 -23.89
N SER A 177 -8.62 6.55 -23.10
CA SER A 177 -7.76 7.74 -23.08
C SER A 177 -6.49 7.60 -22.23
N GLN A 178 -6.59 7.07 -21.01
CA GLN A 178 -5.43 7.03 -20.11
C GLN A 178 -4.35 6.03 -20.54
N MET A 179 -4.73 4.84 -21.00
CA MET A 179 -3.76 3.87 -21.52
C MET A 179 -3.05 4.39 -22.78
N GLY A 180 -3.79 5.02 -23.70
CA GLY A 180 -3.23 5.62 -24.90
C GLY A 180 -2.34 6.82 -24.63
N GLU A 181 -2.63 7.59 -23.60
CA GLU A 181 -1.83 8.74 -23.16
C GLU A 181 -0.47 8.31 -22.59
N HIS A 182 -0.47 7.34 -21.68
CA HIS A 182 0.75 6.92 -20.98
C HIS A 182 1.52 5.81 -21.70
N PHE A 183 0.82 4.96 -22.46
CA PHE A 183 1.39 3.78 -23.13
C PHE A 183 0.98 3.70 -24.63
N PRO A 184 1.29 4.73 -25.43
CA PRO A 184 0.81 4.81 -26.82
C PRO A 184 1.32 3.68 -27.72
N ALA A 185 2.45 3.05 -27.37
CA ALA A 185 3.00 1.92 -28.13
C ALA A 185 2.44 0.55 -27.69
N GLY A 186 1.45 0.49 -26.79
CA GLY A 186 0.87 -0.75 -26.28
C GLY A 186 1.87 -1.65 -25.52
N ARG A 187 2.97 -1.09 -25.04
CA ARG A 187 4.00 -1.80 -24.25
C ARG A 187 4.36 -1.00 -23.02
N TYR A 188 4.89 -1.70 -22.01
CA TYR A 188 5.33 -1.07 -20.77
C TYR A 188 6.50 -0.10 -21.01
N VAL A 189 6.39 1.05 -20.40
CA VAL A 189 7.46 2.04 -20.21
C VAL A 189 7.33 2.62 -18.81
N ASP A 190 8.44 3.09 -18.23
CA ASP A 190 8.39 3.84 -16.98
C ASP A 190 7.73 5.20 -17.24
N VAL A 191 6.80 5.58 -16.37
CA VAL A 191 6.06 6.85 -16.45
C VAL A 191 6.27 7.61 -15.15
N ALA A 192 6.95 8.77 -15.24
CA ALA A 192 7.24 9.60 -14.08
C ALA A 192 5.96 9.97 -13.31
N GLY A 193 5.99 9.82 -11.99
CA GLY A 193 4.84 10.06 -11.10
C GLY A 193 3.77 8.97 -11.10
N LEU A 194 3.85 7.96 -11.98
CA LEU A 194 2.87 6.90 -12.10
C LEU A 194 3.44 5.52 -11.83
N CYS A 195 4.42 5.09 -12.62
CA CYS A 195 4.97 3.74 -12.45
C CYS A 195 6.43 3.65 -12.88
N LYS A 196 7.18 2.76 -12.23
CA LYS A 196 8.55 2.43 -12.56
C LYS A 196 8.87 0.97 -12.24
N VAL A 197 9.63 0.32 -13.12
CA VAL A 197 10.27 -0.97 -12.82
C VAL A 197 11.66 -0.69 -12.24
N ALA A 198 11.92 -1.22 -11.04
CA ALA A 198 13.25 -1.14 -10.43
C ALA A 198 13.89 -2.52 -10.31
N THR A 199 15.21 -2.58 -10.51
CA THR A 199 16.01 -3.78 -10.29
C THR A 199 16.30 -3.97 -8.79
N ILE A 200 16.76 -5.16 -8.41
CA ILE A 200 17.17 -5.43 -7.01
C ILE A 200 18.29 -4.49 -6.58
N GLU A 201 19.24 -4.15 -7.48
CA GLU A 201 20.32 -3.21 -7.20
C GLU A 201 19.80 -1.80 -6.93
N GLU A 202 18.81 -1.33 -7.68
CA GLU A 202 18.16 -0.04 -7.44
C GLU A 202 17.40 -0.06 -6.10
N ILE A 203 16.77 -1.18 -5.76
CA ILE A 203 16.05 -1.34 -4.48
C ILE A 203 17.04 -1.39 -3.32
N GLU A 204 18.17 -2.04 -3.46
CA GLU A 204 19.27 -2.02 -2.47
C GLU A 204 19.79 -0.61 -2.25
N ALA A 205 20.06 0.15 -3.32
CA ALA A 205 20.50 1.54 -3.25
C ALA A 205 19.49 2.45 -2.53
N GLN A 206 18.20 2.10 -2.55
CA GLN A 206 17.13 2.77 -1.78
C GLN A 206 16.91 2.17 -0.37
N GLY A 207 17.90 1.43 0.17
CA GLY A 207 17.82 0.84 1.50
C GLY A 207 16.75 -0.26 1.63
N TRP A 208 16.52 -1.00 0.56
CA TRP A 208 15.52 -2.07 0.48
C TRP A 208 14.08 -1.61 0.74
N SER A 209 13.78 -0.34 0.50
CA SER A 209 12.43 0.20 0.57
C SER A 209 11.53 -0.44 -0.50
N LEU A 210 10.28 -0.68 -0.16
CA LEU A 210 9.23 -1.08 -1.11
C LEU A 210 8.16 0.01 -1.26
N ASN A 211 8.46 1.24 -0.86
CA ASN A 211 7.54 2.37 -1.00
C ASN A 211 7.58 2.92 -2.45
N PRO A 212 6.49 2.80 -3.23
CA PRO A 212 6.46 3.24 -4.62
C PRO A 212 6.89 4.69 -4.84
N GLY A 213 6.57 5.59 -3.92
CA GLY A 213 6.93 7.01 -4.02
C GLY A 213 8.43 7.30 -4.08
N ARG A 214 9.30 6.32 -3.72
CA ARG A 214 10.75 6.46 -3.85
C ARG A 214 11.27 6.18 -5.26
N TYR A 215 10.47 5.55 -6.11
CA TYR A 215 10.89 5.05 -7.42
C TYR A 215 10.27 5.81 -8.58
N VAL A 216 8.98 6.13 -8.50
CA VAL A 216 8.24 6.67 -9.64
C VAL A 216 8.62 8.11 -10.01
N GLY A 217 9.39 8.81 -9.16
CA GLY A 217 9.73 10.22 -9.40
C GLY A 217 8.53 11.15 -9.27
N VAL A 218 8.67 12.33 -9.83
CA VAL A 218 7.62 13.35 -9.87
C VAL A 218 7.23 13.55 -11.33
N ALA A 219 5.92 13.51 -11.64
CA ALA A 219 5.44 13.92 -12.95
C ALA A 219 5.88 15.37 -13.21
N GLU A 220 6.34 15.65 -14.43
CA GLU A 220 6.52 17.03 -14.85
C GLU A 220 5.14 17.72 -14.73
N ARG A 221 5.02 18.59 -13.75
CA ARG A 221 3.86 19.49 -13.73
C ARG A 221 4.02 20.41 -14.91
N VAL A 222 3.06 20.39 -15.83
CA VAL A 222 2.79 21.57 -16.65
C VAL A 222 2.69 22.69 -15.64
N ALA A 223 3.54 23.72 -15.79
CA ALA A 223 3.55 24.84 -14.88
C ALA A 223 2.10 25.36 -14.82
N ASP A 224 1.45 25.13 -13.67
CA ASP A 224 0.15 25.75 -13.43
C ASP A 224 0.41 27.25 -13.46
N ASP A 225 -0.33 27.94 -14.31
CA ASP A 225 -0.25 29.39 -14.52
C ASP A 225 -0.93 30.12 -13.33
N PHE A 226 -0.78 29.55 -12.12
CA PHE A 226 -1.38 30.12 -10.93
C PHE A 226 -0.34 30.89 -10.11
N ASP A 227 -0.72 32.09 -9.69
CA ASP A 227 0.10 32.89 -8.79
C ASP A 227 0.16 32.23 -7.40
N PHE A 228 1.35 31.74 -7.04
CA PHE A 228 1.59 31.11 -5.73
C PHE A 228 1.22 32.04 -4.57
N GLY A 229 1.44 33.35 -4.72
CA GLY A 229 1.10 34.37 -3.71
C GLY A 229 -0.41 34.47 -3.51
N GLU A 230 -1.17 34.49 -4.60
CA GLU A 230 -2.63 34.56 -4.58
C GLU A 230 -3.20 33.29 -3.92
N ARG A 231 -2.71 32.10 -4.30
CA ARG A 231 -3.15 30.85 -3.71
C ARG A 231 -2.79 30.71 -2.23
N LEU A 232 -1.63 31.19 -1.83
CA LEU A 232 -1.23 31.18 -0.43
C LEU A 232 -2.13 32.12 0.40
N THR A 233 -2.53 33.24 -0.16
CA THR A 233 -3.46 34.19 0.46
C THR A 233 -4.83 33.55 0.65
N GLU A 234 -5.39 32.92 -0.39
CA GLU A 234 -6.66 32.20 -0.30
C GLU A 234 -6.64 31.10 0.79
N LEU A 235 -5.56 30.31 0.82
CA LEU A 235 -5.41 29.24 1.82
C LEU A 235 -5.29 29.79 3.25
N ASN A 236 -4.64 30.96 3.42
CA ASN A 236 -4.54 31.60 4.71
C ASN A 236 -5.90 32.16 5.17
N GLU A 237 -6.67 32.76 4.28
CA GLU A 237 -8.04 33.24 4.58
C GLU A 237 -8.95 32.05 4.94
N GLU A 238 -8.84 30.92 4.23
CA GLU A 238 -9.60 29.71 4.56
C GLU A 238 -9.20 29.15 5.93
N LEU A 239 -7.91 29.15 6.27
CA LEU A 239 -7.40 28.72 7.56
C LEU A 239 -7.94 29.59 8.70
N GLU A 240 -7.91 30.90 8.52
CA GLU A 240 -8.47 31.88 9.51
C GLU A 240 -9.97 31.63 9.72
N ARG A 241 -10.73 31.46 8.65
CA ARG A 241 -12.16 31.14 8.73
C ARG A 241 -12.42 29.84 9.48
N LEU A 242 -11.67 28.76 9.18
CA LEU A 242 -11.78 27.48 9.87
C LEU A 242 -11.40 27.56 11.35
N ASN A 243 -10.41 28.37 11.70
CA ASN A 243 -10.04 28.61 13.09
C ASN A 243 -11.16 29.32 13.87
N VAL A 244 -11.83 30.31 13.27
CA VAL A 244 -13.00 30.97 13.89
C VAL A 244 -14.12 29.93 14.13
N GLU A 245 -14.45 29.11 13.12
CA GLU A 245 -15.47 28.08 13.26
C GLU A 245 -15.12 27.04 14.34
N ALA A 246 -13.83 26.63 14.41
CA ALA A 246 -13.35 25.74 15.46
C ALA A 246 -13.54 26.33 16.86
N HIS A 247 -13.21 27.59 17.07
CA HIS A 247 -13.40 28.26 18.36
C HIS A 247 -14.89 28.38 18.77
N GLU A 248 -15.76 28.67 17.79
CA GLU A 248 -17.21 28.67 18.05
C GLU A 248 -17.74 27.30 18.46
N LEU A 249 -17.25 26.25 17.82
CA LEU A 249 -17.60 24.86 18.16
C LEU A 249 -17.07 24.46 19.55
N GLU A 250 -15.85 24.82 19.89
CA GLU A 250 -15.28 24.64 21.23
C GLU A 250 -16.14 25.32 22.30
N GLY A 251 -16.58 26.56 22.04
CA GLY A 251 -17.49 27.30 22.92
C GLY A 251 -18.83 26.56 23.14
N LYS A 252 -19.44 26.09 22.05
CA LYS A 252 -20.71 25.31 22.13
C LYS A 252 -20.53 23.99 22.87
N ILE A 253 -19.42 23.30 22.68
CA ILE A 253 -19.09 22.07 23.40
C ILE A 253 -18.97 22.36 24.90
N SER A 254 -18.23 23.38 25.28
CA SER A 254 -18.04 23.79 26.67
C SER A 254 -19.37 24.18 27.35
N GLU A 255 -20.22 24.92 26.64
CA GLU A 255 -21.58 25.28 27.13
C GLU A 255 -22.45 24.04 27.33
N ASN A 256 -22.45 23.11 26.36
CA ASN A 256 -23.23 21.89 26.46
C ASN A 256 -22.73 20.98 27.58
N ILE A 257 -21.45 20.87 27.81
CA ILE A 257 -20.88 20.13 28.94
C ILE A 257 -21.29 20.78 30.25
N GLY A 258 -21.26 22.11 30.35
CA GLY A 258 -21.73 22.84 31.52
C GLY A 258 -23.22 22.52 31.86
N LYS A 259 -24.10 22.57 30.86
CA LYS A 259 -25.50 22.22 30.99
C LYS A 259 -25.76 20.76 31.44
N LEU A 260 -24.93 19.84 30.91
CA LEU A 260 -25.03 18.42 31.31
C LEU A 260 -24.57 18.21 32.74
N ILE A 261 -23.54 18.90 33.22
CA ILE A 261 -23.07 18.82 34.61
C ILE A 261 -24.11 19.40 35.56
N GLU A 262 -24.68 20.56 35.24
CA GLU A 262 -25.74 21.19 36.03
C GLU A 262 -27.05 20.37 36.08
N GLY A 263 -27.34 19.63 35.01
CA GLY A 263 -28.52 18.72 34.97
C GLY A 263 -28.35 17.39 35.69
N ILE A 264 -27.13 17.06 36.12
CA ILE A 264 -26.80 15.86 36.90
C ILE A 264 -26.71 16.16 38.42
N ALA A 265 -26.57 17.41 38.82
CA ALA A 265 -26.57 17.89 40.20
C ALA A 265 -28.00 18.18 40.70
#